data_954b7299372fc1998368cabf9bafb20c
#
_entry.id   954b7299372fc1998368cabf9bafb20c
#
_cell.length_a   1.000
_cell.length_b   1.000
_cell.length_c   1.000
_cell.angle_alpha   90.00
_cell.angle_beta   90.00
_cell.angle_gamma   90.00
#
_symmetry.space_group_name_H-M   'P 1'
#
loop_
_entity.id
_entity.type
_entity.pdbx_description
1 polymer ?
#
loop_
_entity_poly.entity_id
_entity_poly.type
_entity_poly.pdbx_seq_one_letter_code
_entity_poly.pdbx_strand_id
1 'polypeptide(L)'
;MSTRREVWITGAGLLSCLGEGVEATWQKLATDNPPTGHNETEFAPYVTHPLAPVNFDQQIPKKGDQRQMELWQRIGVYAAGLALANAGVTGNAEILDTMDMIIAAGGGERDINVDSGIMSGIKNASNPGAFLNERLLNDLRPTLFLAQLPNLLAGNIGIVHGIVGSSRTFMGEEAAGVDALRVTF
;
A
#
# COMPACT_ATOMS: atom_id res chain seq x y z
N MET A 1 15.17 3.14 -38.58
CA MET A 1 15.21 1.99 -37.65
C MET A 1 14.86 2.53 -36.30
N SER A 2 13.72 2.14 -35.73
CA SER A 2 13.39 2.47 -34.35
C SER A 2 14.35 1.71 -33.44
N THR A 3 15.24 2.40 -32.76
CA THR A 3 16.08 1.81 -31.73
C THR A 3 15.15 1.40 -30.60
N ARG A 4 14.92 0.11 -30.42
CA ARG A 4 14.15 -0.45 -29.31
C ARG A 4 14.87 -0.02 -28.04
N ARG A 5 14.21 0.74 -27.16
CA ARG A 5 14.76 1.07 -25.86
C ARG A 5 14.78 -0.20 -25.02
N GLU A 6 15.92 -0.49 -24.41
CA GLU A 6 16.02 -1.55 -23.41
C GLU A 6 15.63 -0.99 -22.05
N VAL A 7 14.78 -1.70 -21.33
CA VAL A 7 14.36 -1.38 -19.97
C VAL A 7 14.77 -2.53 -19.07
N TRP A 8 15.46 -2.20 -17.99
CA TRP A 8 16.01 -3.18 -17.07
C TRP A 8 15.30 -3.09 -15.72
N ILE A 9 14.89 -4.23 -15.17
CA ILE A 9 14.43 -4.32 -13.80
C ILE A 9 15.65 -4.59 -12.93
N THR A 10 16.06 -3.58 -12.17
CA THR A 10 17.28 -3.65 -11.35
C THR A 10 17.02 -4.12 -9.93
N GLY A 11 15.77 -4.07 -9.47
CA GLY A 11 15.38 -4.54 -8.15
C GLY A 11 13.88 -4.74 -8.05
N ALA A 12 13.46 -5.60 -7.13
CA ALA A 12 12.07 -5.86 -6.84
C ALA A 12 11.83 -6.02 -5.33
N GLY A 13 10.69 -5.54 -4.85
CA GLY A 13 10.22 -5.71 -3.48
C GLY A 13 8.80 -6.26 -3.47
N LEU A 14 8.54 -7.22 -2.58
CA LEU A 14 7.28 -7.93 -2.52
C LEU A 14 6.89 -8.21 -1.07
N LEU A 15 5.63 -7.94 -0.74
CA LEU A 15 4.95 -8.43 0.45
C LEU A 15 3.72 -9.22 0.05
N SER A 16 3.54 -10.41 0.60
CA SER A 16 2.41 -11.27 0.27
C SER A 16 1.99 -12.13 1.46
N CYS A 17 0.91 -12.89 1.30
CA CYS A 17 0.53 -13.93 2.26
C CYS A 17 1.60 -15.04 2.40
N LEU A 18 2.48 -15.16 1.43
CA LEU A 18 3.57 -16.15 1.45
C LEU A 18 4.83 -15.64 2.15
N GLY A 19 4.93 -14.34 2.44
CA GLY A 19 6.05 -13.78 3.19
C GLY A 19 6.57 -12.47 2.65
N GLU A 20 7.75 -12.11 3.14
CA GLU A 20 8.47 -10.89 2.81
C GLU A 20 9.58 -11.19 1.81
N GLY A 21 9.65 -10.38 0.76
CA GLY A 21 10.68 -10.45 -0.27
C GLY A 21 10.36 -11.43 -1.41
N VAL A 22 11.03 -11.18 -2.53
CA VAL A 22 10.87 -11.97 -3.76
C VAL A 22 11.36 -13.40 -3.56
N GLU A 23 12.53 -13.56 -2.93
CA GLU A 23 13.15 -14.87 -2.73
C GLU A 23 12.28 -15.80 -1.85
N ALA A 24 11.81 -15.30 -0.70
CA ALA A 24 10.98 -16.10 0.20
C ALA A 24 9.65 -16.52 -0.46
N THR A 25 9.08 -15.64 -1.27
CA THR A 25 7.87 -15.95 -2.03
C THR A 25 8.15 -16.97 -3.13
N TRP A 26 9.24 -16.79 -3.88
CA TRP A 26 9.64 -17.69 -4.95
C TRP A 26 9.93 -19.10 -4.45
N GLN A 27 10.68 -19.25 -3.37
CA GLN A 27 10.99 -20.56 -2.78
C GLN A 27 9.72 -21.33 -2.42
N LYS A 28 8.68 -20.66 -1.93
CA LYS A 28 7.39 -21.30 -1.64
C LYS A 28 6.62 -21.67 -2.91
N LEU A 29 6.62 -20.80 -3.92
CA LEU A 29 5.92 -21.06 -5.18
C LEU A 29 6.60 -22.13 -6.04
N ALA A 30 7.91 -22.30 -5.91
CA ALA A 30 8.69 -23.26 -6.69
C ALA A 30 8.62 -24.71 -6.14
N THR A 31 7.83 -24.98 -5.12
CA THR A 31 7.61 -26.34 -4.59
C THR A 31 6.60 -27.10 -5.45
N ASP A 32 6.65 -28.45 -5.40
CA ASP A 32 5.69 -29.30 -6.14
C ASP A 32 4.23 -29.08 -5.70
N ASN A 33 4.01 -28.62 -4.47
CA ASN A 33 2.70 -28.28 -3.94
C ASN A 33 2.77 -26.93 -3.22
N PRO A 34 2.72 -25.82 -3.96
CA PRO A 34 2.92 -24.50 -3.40
C PRO A 34 1.81 -24.15 -2.39
N PRO A 35 2.15 -23.57 -1.24
CA PRO A 35 1.15 -23.14 -0.27
C PRO A 35 0.35 -21.99 -0.87
N THR A 36 -0.96 -21.99 -0.68
CA THR A 36 -1.85 -20.94 -1.17
C THR A 36 -1.84 -19.70 -0.27
N GLY A 37 -1.45 -19.87 1.01
CA GLY A 37 -1.47 -18.77 2.00
C GLY A 37 -2.87 -18.22 2.27
N HIS A 38 -3.94 -18.98 2.00
CA HIS A 38 -5.31 -18.54 2.17
C HIS A 38 -5.90 -18.90 3.55
N ASN A 39 -6.94 -18.18 3.94
CA ASN A 39 -7.76 -18.43 5.11
C ASN A 39 -9.23 -18.51 4.66
N GLU A 40 -9.88 -19.63 4.95
CA GLU A 40 -11.27 -19.92 4.56
C GLU A 40 -12.26 -19.79 5.72
N THR A 41 -11.78 -19.55 6.94
CA THR A 41 -12.60 -19.63 8.14
C THR A 41 -12.89 -18.29 8.78
N GLU A 42 -11.90 -17.41 8.87
CA GLU A 42 -11.99 -16.15 9.63
C GLU A 42 -13.01 -15.18 9.03
N PHE A 43 -13.12 -15.15 7.70
CA PHE A 43 -14.04 -14.28 6.97
C PHE A 43 -15.04 -15.06 6.11
N ALA A 44 -15.41 -16.27 6.54
CA ALA A 44 -16.35 -17.09 5.78
C ALA A 44 -17.65 -16.32 5.44
N PRO A 45 -18.20 -16.43 4.22
CA PRO A 45 -17.86 -17.38 3.15
C PRO A 45 -16.70 -16.93 2.21
N TYR A 46 -16.01 -15.85 2.53
CA TYR A 46 -14.95 -15.29 1.67
C TYR A 46 -13.63 -15.96 1.96
N VAL A 47 -12.90 -16.32 0.89
CA VAL A 47 -11.52 -16.77 0.97
C VAL A 47 -10.61 -15.54 0.98
N THR A 48 -9.74 -15.44 1.97
CA THR A 48 -8.82 -14.31 2.12
C THR A 48 -7.37 -14.77 2.09
N HIS A 49 -6.46 -13.88 1.67
CA HIS A 49 -5.02 -14.08 1.71
C HIS A 49 -4.39 -13.08 2.68
N PRO A 50 -4.38 -13.37 3.99
CA PRO A 50 -3.86 -12.45 4.98
C PRO A 50 -2.38 -12.19 4.75
N LEU A 51 -1.96 -10.92 4.90
CA LEU A 51 -0.56 -10.55 4.82
C LEU A 51 0.24 -11.31 5.88
N ALA A 52 1.38 -11.86 5.50
CA ALA A 52 2.31 -12.43 6.47
C ALA A 52 2.76 -11.36 7.49
N PRO A 53 3.07 -11.75 8.73
CA PRO A 53 3.56 -10.80 9.74
C PRO A 53 4.78 -10.01 9.24
N VAL A 54 4.71 -8.67 9.33
CA VAL A 54 5.77 -7.76 8.87
C VAL A 54 6.19 -6.84 10.01
N ASN A 55 7.50 -6.72 10.21
CA ASN A 55 8.05 -5.70 11.11
C ASN A 55 8.34 -4.42 10.32
N PHE A 56 7.38 -3.50 10.33
CA PHE A 56 7.50 -2.24 9.59
C PHE A 56 8.69 -1.36 10.00
N ASP A 57 9.27 -1.55 11.20
CA ASP A 57 10.42 -0.78 11.67
C ASP A 57 11.66 -0.96 10.80
N GLN A 58 11.77 -2.07 10.09
CA GLN A 58 12.92 -2.36 9.24
C GLN A 58 13.04 -1.39 8.06
N GLN A 59 11.91 -0.96 7.48
CA GLN A 59 11.89 -0.03 6.35
C GLN A 59 11.30 1.34 6.70
N ILE A 60 10.56 1.44 7.81
CA ILE A 60 9.91 2.68 8.26
C ILE A 60 10.28 2.91 9.73
N PRO A 61 11.53 3.30 10.03
CA PRO A 61 12.03 3.31 11.42
C PRO A 61 11.37 4.37 12.31
N LYS A 62 10.86 5.45 11.74
CA LYS A 62 10.22 6.51 12.52
C LYS A 62 8.77 6.16 12.85
N LYS A 63 8.47 5.92 14.14
CA LYS A 63 7.09 5.65 14.59
C LYS A 63 6.10 6.77 14.28
N GLY A 64 6.58 8.02 14.16
CA GLY A 64 5.78 9.17 13.73
C GLY A 64 5.22 8.98 12.33
N ASP A 65 6.07 8.55 11.40
CA ASP A 65 5.68 8.31 10.02
C ASP A 65 4.69 7.13 9.94
N GLN A 66 4.98 6.03 10.64
CA GLN A 66 4.06 4.88 10.69
C GLN A 66 2.66 5.23 11.20
N ARG A 67 2.55 6.15 12.19
CA ARG A 67 1.25 6.56 12.75
C ARG A 67 0.40 7.39 11.78
N GLN A 68 1.04 8.06 10.82
CA GLN A 68 0.33 8.86 9.82
C GLN A 68 -0.14 8.03 8.62
N MET A 69 0.39 6.81 8.46
CA MET A 69 0.10 5.91 7.35
C MET A 69 -0.94 4.86 7.76
N GLU A 70 -1.87 4.59 6.87
CA GLU A 70 -2.71 3.41 6.94
C GLU A 70 -1.92 2.15 6.60
N LEU A 71 -2.50 0.98 6.88
CA LEU A 71 -1.82 -0.29 6.64
C LEU A 71 -1.37 -0.45 5.18
N TRP A 72 -2.25 -0.15 4.22
CA TRP A 72 -1.94 -0.24 2.80
C TRP A 72 -0.79 0.68 2.37
N GLN A 73 -0.72 1.89 2.95
CA GLN A 73 0.41 2.82 2.70
C GLN A 73 1.71 2.26 3.28
N ARG A 74 1.68 1.73 4.51
CA ARG A 74 2.85 1.09 5.12
C ARG A 74 3.35 -0.10 4.31
N ILE A 75 2.45 -0.92 3.76
CA ILE A 75 2.79 -2.03 2.86
C ILE A 75 3.53 -1.51 1.61
N GLY A 76 2.98 -0.49 0.96
CA GLY A 76 3.59 0.09 -0.25
C GLY A 76 4.95 0.73 0.02
N VAL A 77 5.08 1.52 1.11
CA VAL A 77 6.36 2.13 1.52
C VAL A 77 7.40 1.05 1.85
N TYR A 78 6.99 0.00 2.56
CA TYR A 78 7.87 -1.11 2.91
C TYR A 78 8.37 -1.85 1.67
N ALA A 79 7.46 -2.20 0.74
CA ALA A 79 7.82 -2.88 -0.50
C ALA A 79 8.76 -2.02 -1.37
N ALA A 80 8.56 -0.70 -1.41
CA ALA A 80 9.48 0.21 -2.09
C ALA A 80 10.88 0.16 -1.48
N GLY A 81 10.99 0.16 -0.15
CA GLY A 81 12.27 0.01 0.54
C GLY A 81 12.98 -1.31 0.22
N LEU A 82 12.24 -2.42 0.16
CA LEU A 82 12.79 -3.71 -0.28
C LEU A 82 13.31 -3.66 -1.72
N ALA A 83 12.58 -3.00 -2.64
CA ALA A 83 13.00 -2.84 -4.02
C ALA A 83 14.29 -2.01 -4.15
N LEU A 84 14.39 -0.89 -3.42
CA LEU A 84 15.58 -0.05 -3.38
C LEU A 84 16.80 -0.78 -2.81
N ALA A 85 16.59 -1.57 -1.75
CA ALA A 85 17.64 -2.40 -1.16
C ALA A 85 18.10 -3.50 -2.13
N ASN A 86 17.15 -4.15 -2.80
CA ASN A 86 17.46 -5.19 -3.79
C ASN A 86 18.20 -4.62 -5.02
N ALA A 87 17.89 -3.39 -5.43
CA ALA A 87 18.61 -2.66 -6.48
C ALA A 87 19.97 -2.11 -6.03
N GLY A 88 20.30 -2.13 -4.74
CA GLY A 88 21.54 -1.60 -4.20
C GLY A 88 21.63 -0.06 -4.19
N VAL A 89 20.48 0.64 -4.21
CA VAL A 89 20.43 2.11 -4.31
C VAL A 89 19.92 2.79 -3.03
N THR A 90 19.69 2.05 -1.97
CA THR A 90 19.23 2.61 -0.68
C THR A 90 20.22 3.67 -0.19
N GLY A 91 19.69 4.88 0.09
CA GLY A 91 20.50 6.01 0.59
C GLY A 91 21.45 6.63 -0.42
N ASN A 92 21.41 6.25 -1.69
CA ASN A 92 22.20 6.87 -2.75
C ASN A 92 21.49 8.13 -3.25
N ALA A 93 21.84 9.29 -2.67
CA ALA A 93 21.22 10.57 -3.00
C ALA A 93 21.34 10.94 -4.49
N GLU A 94 22.47 10.63 -5.14
CA GLU A 94 22.67 10.93 -6.57
C GLU A 94 21.59 10.29 -7.46
N ILE A 95 21.16 9.07 -7.10
CA ILE A 95 20.09 8.36 -7.82
C ILE A 95 18.72 8.81 -7.32
N LEU A 96 18.51 8.86 -5.99
CA LEU A 96 17.21 9.09 -5.38
C LEU A 96 16.69 10.51 -5.63
N ASP A 97 17.55 11.51 -5.74
CA ASP A 97 17.16 12.90 -6.00
C ASP A 97 16.56 13.09 -7.39
N THR A 98 16.88 12.22 -8.33
CA THR A 98 16.39 12.28 -9.71
C THR A 98 15.44 11.13 -10.07
N MET A 99 15.21 10.20 -9.14
CA MET A 99 14.36 9.03 -9.36
C MET A 99 12.87 9.43 -9.43
N ASP A 100 12.24 9.14 -10.55
CA ASP A 100 10.80 9.29 -10.69
C ASP A 100 10.04 8.10 -10.09
N MET A 101 8.83 8.36 -9.62
CA MET A 101 7.93 7.34 -9.07
C MET A 101 6.67 7.19 -9.91
N ILE A 102 6.38 5.99 -10.34
CA ILE A 102 5.11 5.62 -10.97
C ILE A 102 4.39 4.67 -10.01
N ILE A 103 3.26 5.13 -9.49
CA ILE A 103 2.51 4.43 -8.45
C ILE A 103 1.15 3.98 -9.00
N ALA A 104 0.78 2.75 -8.72
CA ALA A 104 -0.60 2.28 -8.87
C ALA A 104 -1.17 2.02 -7.47
N ALA A 105 -2.20 2.75 -7.11
CA ALA A 105 -2.83 2.63 -5.80
C ALA A 105 -4.34 2.74 -5.91
N GLY A 106 -5.05 1.94 -5.13
CA GLY A 106 -6.50 1.98 -5.01
C GLY A 106 -6.99 3.13 -4.13
N GLY A 107 -8.29 3.15 -3.85
CA GLY A 107 -8.88 4.01 -2.83
C GLY A 107 -8.40 3.62 -1.43
N GLY A 108 -8.44 4.57 -0.51
CA GLY A 108 -8.00 4.35 0.86
C GLY A 108 -8.95 3.51 1.71
N GLU A 109 -8.49 3.16 2.88
CA GLU A 109 -9.27 2.41 3.86
C GLU A 109 -10.41 3.24 4.44
N ARG A 110 -11.49 2.58 4.76
CA ARG A 110 -12.59 3.11 5.58
C ARG A 110 -12.36 2.73 7.04
N ASP A 111 -12.88 3.54 7.94
CA ASP A 111 -12.96 3.16 9.35
C ASP A 111 -14.19 2.29 9.57
N ILE A 112 -14.01 0.97 9.43
CA ILE A 112 -15.09 -0.01 9.49
C ILE A 112 -15.84 0.03 10.84
N ASN A 113 -15.13 0.32 11.93
CA ASN A 113 -15.73 0.40 13.26
C ASN A 113 -16.68 1.59 13.37
N VAL A 114 -16.24 2.75 12.89
CA VAL A 114 -17.08 3.97 12.84
C VAL A 114 -18.24 3.77 11.89
N ASP A 115 -18.02 3.26 10.69
CA ASP A 115 -19.06 2.99 9.70
C ASP A 115 -20.12 2.05 10.26
N SER A 116 -19.71 0.94 10.88
CA SER A 116 -20.61 -0.05 11.48
C SER A 116 -21.40 0.53 12.66
N GLY A 117 -20.75 1.33 13.50
CA GLY A 117 -21.38 2.04 14.61
C GLY A 117 -22.44 3.01 14.12
N ILE A 118 -22.15 3.81 13.09
CA ILE A 118 -23.10 4.73 12.47
C ILE A 118 -24.27 3.98 11.85
N MET A 119 -24.00 2.95 11.04
CA MET A 119 -25.03 2.16 10.37
C MET A 119 -25.97 1.45 11.35
N SER A 120 -25.45 0.99 12.47
CA SER A 120 -26.26 0.34 13.52
C SER A 120 -27.07 1.36 14.31
N GLY A 121 -26.48 2.50 14.66
CA GLY A 121 -27.14 3.52 15.48
C GLY A 121 -28.21 4.33 14.75
N ILE A 122 -28.00 4.62 13.45
CA ILE A 122 -28.90 5.46 12.66
C ILE A 122 -30.32 4.84 12.56
N LYS A 123 -30.41 3.52 12.58
CA LYS A 123 -31.70 2.79 12.51
C LYS A 123 -32.59 3.05 13.72
N ASN A 124 -31.99 3.34 14.87
CA ASN A 124 -32.69 3.53 16.15
C ASN A 124 -32.72 4.99 16.60
N ALA A 125 -32.13 5.91 15.81
CA ALA A 125 -32.06 7.32 16.16
C ALA A 125 -33.42 8.01 15.92
N SER A 126 -33.89 8.81 16.88
CA SER A 126 -35.07 9.64 16.75
C SER A 126 -34.97 10.71 15.67
N ASN A 127 -33.73 11.19 15.43
CA ASN A 127 -33.39 12.08 14.33
C ASN A 127 -32.12 11.55 13.63
N PRO A 128 -32.26 10.75 12.56
CA PRO A 128 -31.15 10.14 11.84
C PRO A 128 -30.13 11.15 11.30
N GLY A 129 -30.58 12.30 10.81
CA GLY A 129 -29.70 13.34 10.28
C GLY A 129 -28.81 13.98 11.35
N ALA A 130 -29.39 14.33 12.49
CA ALA A 130 -28.63 14.87 13.61
C ALA A 130 -27.65 13.84 14.17
N PHE A 131 -28.07 12.60 14.33
CA PHE A 131 -27.22 11.51 14.75
C PHE A 131 -26.03 11.31 13.81
N LEU A 132 -26.26 11.28 12.49
CA LEU A 132 -25.21 11.13 11.50
C LEU A 132 -24.18 12.26 11.60
N ASN A 133 -24.64 13.52 11.65
CA ASN A 133 -23.75 14.66 11.77
C ASN A 133 -22.90 14.61 13.03
N GLU A 134 -23.51 14.28 14.17
CA GLU A 134 -22.80 14.17 15.44
C GLU A 134 -21.69 13.10 15.36
N ARG A 135 -22.00 11.93 14.81
CA ARG A 135 -21.06 10.82 14.69
C ARG A 135 -19.91 11.13 13.73
N LEU A 136 -20.22 11.71 12.56
CA LEU A 136 -19.18 12.09 11.58
C LEU A 136 -18.21 13.13 12.16
N LEU A 137 -18.71 14.07 12.97
CA LEU A 137 -17.87 15.10 13.61
C LEU A 137 -16.97 14.54 14.72
N ASN A 138 -17.47 13.56 15.50
CA ASN A 138 -16.80 13.12 16.73
C ASN A 138 -16.03 11.80 16.57
N ASP A 139 -16.48 10.91 15.71
CA ASP A 139 -15.96 9.55 15.63
C ASP A 139 -14.93 9.39 14.49
N LEU A 140 -15.04 10.20 13.41
CA LEU A 140 -14.04 10.17 12.35
C LEU A 140 -12.76 10.89 12.79
N ARG A 141 -11.63 10.21 12.68
CA ARG A 141 -10.34 10.87 12.92
C ARG A 141 -10.07 11.90 11.82
N PRO A 142 -9.52 13.07 12.17
CA PRO A 142 -9.24 14.13 11.18
C PRO A 142 -8.30 13.71 10.05
N THR A 143 -7.43 12.74 10.32
CA THR A 143 -6.44 12.23 9.35
C THR A 143 -7.01 11.19 8.38
N LEU A 144 -8.25 10.72 8.56
CA LEU A 144 -8.86 9.72 7.67
C LEU A 144 -8.90 10.18 6.22
N PHE A 145 -9.14 11.49 6.00
CA PHE A 145 -9.10 12.07 4.66
C PHE A 145 -7.76 11.84 3.96
N LEU A 146 -6.65 12.06 4.67
CA LEU A 146 -5.30 11.84 4.14
C LEU A 146 -5.07 10.36 3.82
N ALA A 147 -5.58 9.48 4.67
CA ALA A 147 -5.48 8.03 4.49
C ALA A 147 -6.19 7.51 3.24
N GLN A 148 -7.14 8.27 2.71
CA GLN A 148 -7.90 7.90 1.52
C GLN A 148 -7.30 8.40 0.21
N LEU A 149 -6.23 9.20 0.25
CA LEU A 149 -5.62 9.76 -0.95
C LEU A 149 -4.52 8.86 -1.52
N PRO A 150 -4.71 8.25 -2.70
CA PRO A 150 -3.74 7.33 -3.30
C PRO A 150 -2.36 7.96 -3.56
N ASN A 151 -2.31 9.24 -3.91
CA ASN A 151 -1.07 9.96 -4.17
C ASN A 151 -0.20 10.15 -2.91
N LEU A 152 -0.76 10.04 -1.71
CA LEU A 152 0.04 10.08 -0.48
C LEU A 152 0.94 8.86 -0.32
N LEU A 153 0.69 7.76 -1.01
CA LEU A 153 1.65 6.66 -1.05
C LEU A 153 2.99 7.11 -1.64
N ALA A 154 2.97 7.83 -2.76
CA ALA A 154 4.18 8.40 -3.34
C ALA A 154 4.89 9.37 -2.39
N GLY A 155 4.12 10.27 -1.75
CA GLY A 155 4.66 11.20 -0.75
C GLY A 155 5.33 10.49 0.43
N ASN A 156 4.70 9.45 0.96
CA ASN A 156 5.25 8.66 2.06
C ASN A 156 6.52 7.87 1.64
N ILE A 157 6.55 7.31 0.44
CA ILE A 157 7.77 6.68 -0.12
C ILE A 157 8.90 7.72 -0.21
N GLY A 158 8.61 8.91 -0.75
CA GLY A 158 9.58 10.00 -0.83
C GLY A 158 10.13 10.42 0.53
N ILE A 159 9.25 10.60 1.53
CA ILE A 159 9.64 11.01 2.90
C ILE A 159 10.52 9.94 3.57
N VAL A 160 10.15 8.66 3.45
CA VAL A 160 10.84 7.57 4.18
C VAL A 160 12.13 7.19 3.50
N HIS A 161 12.16 7.12 2.18
CA HIS A 161 13.30 6.60 1.41
C HIS A 161 14.13 7.68 0.71
N GLY A 162 13.73 8.95 0.79
CA GLY A 162 14.48 10.06 0.24
C GLY A 162 14.37 10.21 -1.28
N ILE A 163 13.26 9.76 -1.89
CA ILE A 163 13.04 9.95 -3.33
C ILE A 163 12.45 11.34 -3.57
N VAL A 164 13.09 12.14 -4.43
CA VAL A 164 12.78 13.57 -4.64
C VAL A 164 12.29 13.86 -6.05
N GLY A 165 12.47 12.95 -7.00
CA GLY A 165 12.03 13.13 -8.38
C GLY A 165 10.49 13.25 -8.52
N SER A 166 10.01 13.35 -9.73
CA SER A 166 8.58 13.49 -9.99
C SER A 166 7.80 12.24 -9.59
N SER A 167 6.50 12.41 -9.30
CA SER A 167 5.64 11.26 -9.03
C SER A 167 4.35 11.33 -9.82
N ARG A 168 3.88 10.18 -10.28
CA ARG A 168 2.56 10.01 -10.91
C ARG A 168 1.84 8.83 -10.30
N THR A 169 0.60 9.04 -9.88
CA THR A 169 -0.23 7.99 -9.30
C THR A 169 -1.37 7.65 -10.26
N PHE A 170 -1.49 6.39 -10.60
CA PHE A 170 -2.59 5.81 -11.33
C PHE A 170 -3.60 5.24 -10.34
N MET A 171 -4.84 5.67 -10.50
CA MET A 171 -5.98 5.15 -9.77
C MET A 171 -6.82 4.31 -10.72
N GLY A 172 -7.39 3.26 -10.19
CA GLY A 172 -8.24 2.36 -10.96
C GLY A 172 -8.14 0.95 -10.38
N GLU A 173 -9.15 0.16 -10.60
CA GLU A 173 -9.24 -1.14 -9.93
C GLU A 173 -8.36 -2.17 -10.63
N GLU A 174 -8.64 -2.49 -11.88
CA GLU A 174 -8.02 -3.64 -12.54
C GLU A 174 -6.81 -3.28 -13.41
N ALA A 175 -6.84 -2.13 -14.07
CA ALA A 175 -5.83 -1.76 -15.07
C ALA A 175 -4.72 -0.85 -14.53
N ALA A 176 -4.87 -0.24 -13.35
CA ALA A 176 -3.93 0.77 -12.85
C ALA A 176 -2.48 0.29 -12.79
N GLY A 177 -2.24 -0.95 -12.35
CA GLY A 177 -0.91 -1.54 -12.32
C GLY A 177 -0.30 -1.73 -13.71
N VAL A 178 -1.10 -2.17 -14.67
CA VAL A 178 -0.68 -2.34 -16.06
C VAL A 178 -0.38 -0.99 -16.70
N ASP A 179 -1.22 0.02 -16.46
CA ASP A 179 -1.01 1.38 -16.97
C ASP A 179 0.24 2.02 -16.36
N ALA A 180 0.49 1.82 -15.08
CA ALA A 180 1.71 2.26 -14.42
C ALA A 180 2.94 1.64 -15.07
N LEU A 181 2.97 0.33 -15.28
CA LEU A 181 4.06 -0.35 -15.99
C LEU A 181 4.21 0.18 -17.42
N ARG A 182 3.12 0.33 -18.18
CA ARG A 182 3.16 0.84 -19.56
C ARG A 182 3.79 2.22 -19.68
N VAL A 183 3.59 3.08 -18.69
CA VAL A 183 4.15 4.43 -18.67
C VAL A 183 5.63 4.44 -18.26
N THR A 184 6.07 3.43 -17.54
CA THR A 184 7.47 3.26 -17.13
C THR A 184 8.38 2.86 -18.30
N PHE A 185 7.83 2.24 -19.34
CA PHE A 185 8.52 1.88 -20.59
C PHE A 185 8.54 3.04 -21.59
#